data_dddf3c9efbcca2b97fe10706817e1777
#
_entry.id   dddf3c9efbcca2b97fe10706817e1777
#
_cell.length_a   1.000
_cell.length_b   1.000
_cell.length_c   1.000
_cell.angle_alpha   90.00
_cell.angle_beta   90.00
_cell.angle_gamma   90.00
#
_symmetry.space_group_name_H-M   'P 1'
#
loop_
_entity.id
_entity.type
_entity.pdbx_description
1 polymer ?
#
loop_
_entity_poly.entity_id
_entity_poly.type
_entity_poly.pdbx_seq_one_letter_code
_entity_poly.pdbx_strand_id
1 'polypeptide(L)'
;MRVTSRSIVCQSEIGTARANLTFPCLASLSDGRLLATYRAGSTKDGEDETIEIVSSNDSGATWSAPRSPFDSPTVDGKHGTVKICYVTELEPEHLLASGLWVDRQTFPGQPLFNPETEGCLPMAVVLADSYDGGESWTVWRHVPMSADIGPPSLTCPILKLRDGRLAMSVESNKTYADTSKWYQKVVLRHSWDQGRTWGNPYIAG
;
A
#
# COMPACT_ATOMS: atom_id res chain seq x y z
N MET A 1 17.94 15.60 -18.50
CA MET A 1 18.15 14.86 -17.24
C MET A 1 19.33 13.89 -17.45
N ARG A 2 20.29 13.83 -16.53
CA ARG A 2 21.48 12.95 -16.62
C ARG A 2 21.43 11.94 -15.47
N VAL A 3 21.50 10.64 -15.77
CA VAL A 3 21.67 9.60 -14.75
C VAL A 3 23.12 9.62 -14.31
N THR A 4 23.38 9.86 -13.02
CA THR A 4 24.72 9.96 -12.44
C THR A 4 25.18 8.67 -11.75
N SER A 5 24.23 7.85 -11.27
CA SER A 5 24.51 6.56 -10.63
C SER A 5 23.34 5.60 -10.78
N ARG A 6 23.59 4.32 -10.55
CA ARG A 6 22.58 3.26 -10.47
C ARG A 6 22.95 2.32 -9.34
N SER A 7 21.95 1.86 -8.59
CA SER A 7 22.10 0.83 -7.55
C SER A 7 20.94 -0.14 -7.62
N ILE A 8 21.10 -1.30 -7.00
CA ILE A 8 20.03 -2.30 -6.82
C ILE A 8 19.57 -2.21 -5.38
N VAL A 9 18.27 -1.93 -5.18
CA VAL A 9 17.65 -1.83 -3.86
C VAL A 9 17.60 -3.21 -3.17
N CYS A 10 17.15 -4.23 -3.90
CA CYS A 10 17.07 -5.60 -3.42
C CYS A 10 17.03 -6.57 -4.60
N GLN A 11 17.44 -7.82 -4.37
CA GLN A 11 17.38 -8.89 -5.37
C GLN A 11 16.39 -9.97 -4.93
N SER A 12 15.67 -10.53 -5.91
CA SER A 12 14.82 -11.70 -5.69
C SER A 12 15.66 -12.97 -5.51
N GLU A 13 15.06 -13.96 -4.84
CA GLU A 13 15.68 -15.26 -4.56
C GLU A 13 14.80 -16.36 -5.15
N ILE A 14 15.18 -16.85 -6.34
CA ILE A 14 14.43 -17.87 -7.07
C ILE A 14 14.22 -19.12 -6.21
N GLY A 15 12.99 -19.66 -6.19
CA GLY A 15 12.64 -20.86 -5.42
C GLY A 15 12.34 -20.61 -3.93
N THR A 16 12.24 -19.35 -3.52
CA THR A 16 11.89 -18.95 -2.14
C THR A 16 10.61 -18.14 -2.10
N ALA A 17 10.12 -17.81 -0.90
CA ALA A 17 9.04 -16.83 -0.67
C ALA A 17 9.42 -15.41 -1.11
N ARG A 18 10.65 -15.17 -1.58
CA ARG A 18 11.15 -13.89 -2.12
C ARG A 18 11.51 -13.99 -3.60
N ALA A 19 10.91 -14.96 -4.30
CA ALA A 19 11.16 -15.14 -5.74
C ALA A 19 10.61 -13.99 -6.59
N ASN A 20 9.64 -13.24 -6.08
CA ASN A 20 8.97 -12.15 -6.78
C ASN A 20 8.95 -10.89 -5.91
N LEU A 21 9.69 -9.85 -6.33
CA LEU A 21 9.70 -8.52 -5.69
C LEU A 21 8.99 -7.53 -6.61
N THR A 22 7.90 -6.94 -6.13
CA THR A 22 7.02 -6.09 -6.95
C THR A 22 6.52 -4.87 -6.18
N PHE A 23 5.90 -3.94 -6.89
CA PHE A 23 5.29 -2.73 -6.35
C PHE A 23 6.25 -1.89 -5.50
N PRO A 24 7.46 -1.54 -6.03
CA PRO A 24 8.40 -0.72 -5.29
C PRO A 24 7.85 0.69 -5.09
N CYS A 25 8.07 1.22 -3.89
CA CYS A 25 7.81 2.60 -3.53
C CYS A 25 9.03 3.21 -2.90
N LEU A 26 9.23 4.51 -3.05
CA LEU A 26 10.33 5.24 -2.46
C LEU A 26 9.81 6.50 -1.77
N ALA A 27 10.18 6.67 -0.52
CA ALA A 27 10.00 7.89 0.24
C ALA A 27 11.36 8.54 0.52
N SER A 28 11.45 9.85 0.34
CA SER A 28 12.59 10.66 0.80
C SER A 28 12.17 11.35 2.09
N LEU A 29 12.92 11.12 3.16
CA LEU A 29 12.64 11.67 4.47
C LEU A 29 13.36 13.01 4.67
N SER A 30 12.85 13.83 5.58
CA SER A 30 13.38 15.17 5.87
C SER A 30 14.80 15.14 6.46
N ASP A 31 15.21 14.03 7.07
CA ASP A 31 16.56 13.79 7.57
C ASP A 31 17.58 13.37 6.49
N GLY A 32 17.14 13.25 5.24
CA GLY A 32 17.94 12.86 4.08
C GLY A 32 17.99 11.35 3.82
N ARG A 33 17.41 10.52 4.68
CA ARG A 33 17.26 9.09 4.42
C ARG A 33 16.30 8.83 3.26
N LEU A 34 16.54 7.71 2.57
CA LEU A 34 15.56 7.11 1.66
C LEU A 34 14.99 5.86 2.33
N LEU A 35 13.68 5.67 2.21
CA LEU A 35 12.98 4.48 2.65
C LEU A 35 12.29 3.86 1.44
N ALA A 36 12.64 2.62 1.09
CA ALA A 36 11.98 1.90 0.03
C ALA A 36 11.15 0.76 0.60
N THR A 37 9.93 0.64 0.11
CA THR A 37 9.02 -0.47 0.39
C THR A 37 8.78 -1.25 -0.88
N TYR A 38 8.58 -2.54 -0.77
CA TYR A 38 8.17 -3.41 -1.87
C TYR A 38 7.48 -4.65 -1.31
N ARG A 39 6.73 -5.28 -2.16
CA ARG A 39 6.10 -6.56 -1.86
C ARG A 39 7.08 -7.70 -2.22
N ALA A 40 7.26 -8.66 -1.31
CA ALA A 40 7.91 -9.93 -1.55
C ALA A 40 6.88 -11.08 -1.50
N GLY A 41 7.06 -12.08 -2.33
CA GLY A 41 6.21 -13.27 -2.40
C GLY A 41 6.77 -14.32 -3.36
N SER A 42 6.27 -15.55 -3.30
CA SER A 42 6.69 -16.62 -4.20
C SER A 42 6.26 -16.36 -5.66
N THR A 43 5.10 -15.70 -5.84
CA THR A 43 4.56 -15.30 -7.16
C THR A 43 4.09 -13.86 -7.14
N LYS A 44 3.74 -13.30 -8.29
CA LYS A 44 3.22 -11.92 -8.38
C LYS A 44 1.91 -11.70 -7.63
N ASP A 45 1.07 -12.71 -7.51
CA ASP A 45 -0.26 -12.64 -6.91
C ASP A 45 -0.47 -13.75 -5.85
N GLY A 46 0.62 -14.21 -5.21
CA GLY A 46 0.59 -15.23 -4.17
C GLY A 46 -0.11 -14.76 -2.89
N GLU A 47 -0.52 -15.71 -2.08
CA GLU A 47 -1.13 -15.47 -0.76
C GLU A 47 -0.07 -15.39 0.35
N ASP A 48 1.18 -15.69 0.03
CA ASP A 48 2.36 -15.64 0.91
C ASP A 48 3.08 -14.28 0.88
N GLU A 49 2.42 -13.27 0.33
CA GLU A 49 3.00 -11.95 0.15
C GLU A 49 3.19 -11.21 1.48
N THR A 50 4.29 -10.48 1.58
CA THR A 50 4.60 -9.59 2.70
C THR A 50 5.20 -8.28 2.19
N ILE A 51 5.12 -7.23 2.99
CA ILE A 51 5.79 -5.96 2.71
C ILE A 51 7.15 -5.97 3.38
N GLU A 52 8.18 -5.73 2.59
CA GLU A 52 9.53 -5.49 3.05
C GLU A 52 9.90 -4.02 2.96
N ILE A 53 10.75 -3.57 3.88
CA ILE A 53 11.30 -2.22 3.95
C ILE A 53 12.81 -2.31 3.97
N VAL A 54 13.46 -1.41 3.24
CA VAL A 54 14.90 -1.13 3.31
C VAL A 54 15.14 0.36 3.38
N SER A 55 16.25 0.76 4.00
CA SER A 55 16.65 2.17 4.12
C SER A 55 18.02 2.43 3.53
N SER A 56 18.26 3.68 3.11
CA SER A 56 19.57 4.17 2.65
C SER A 56 19.87 5.50 3.31
N ASN A 57 21.12 5.65 3.79
CA ASN A 57 21.66 6.88 4.39
C ASN A 57 22.65 7.62 3.45
N ASP A 58 22.83 7.14 2.23
CA ASP A 58 23.84 7.62 1.28
C ASP A 58 23.24 7.91 -0.10
N SER A 59 22.01 8.44 -0.11
CA SER A 59 21.27 8.80 -1.32
C SER A 59 21.05 7.62 -2.29
N GLY A 60 20.88 6.39 -1.74
CA GLY A 60 20.59 5.18 -2.49
C GLY A 60 21.83 4.48 -3.04
N ALA A 61 23.04 4.83 -2.62
CA ALA A 61 24.25 4.10 -3.04
C ALA A 61 24.29 2.71 -2.41
N THR A 62 23.95 2.60 -1.12
CA THR A 62 23.80 1.32 -0.41
C THR A 62 22.45 1.25 0.33
N TRP A 63 22.00 0.02 0.60
CA TRP A 63 20.73 -0.25 1.25
C TRP A 63 20.88 -1.23 2.40
N SER A 64 20.07 -1.05 3.44
CA SER A 64 20.03 -1.98 4.59
C SER A 64 19.57 -3.38 4.17
N ALA A 65 19.74 -4.36 5.04
CA ALA A 65 19.06 -5.64 4.88
C ALA A 65 17.53 -5.44 4.90
N PRO A 66 16.77 -6.23 4.10
CA PRO A 66 15.32 -6.18 4.14
C PRO A 66 14.76 -6.62 5.49
N ARG A 67 13.69 -5.97 5.93
CA ARG A 67 12.91 -6.36 7.10
C ARG A 67 11.43 -6.27 6.82
N SER A 68 10.63 -7.13 7.43
CA SER A 68 9.16 -7.15 7.34
C SER A 68 8.57 -6.72 8.68
N PRO A 69 8.36 -5.40 8.91
CA PRO A 69 7.93 -4.91 10.21
C PRO A 69 6.42 -4.99 10.42
N PHE A 70 5.67 -5.48 9.44
CA PHE A 70 4.21 -5.51 9.46
C PHE A 70 3.68 -6.94 9.62
N ASP A 71 2.71 -7.11 10.50
CA ASP A 71 1.87 -8.31 10.52
C ASP A 71 0.80 -8.25 9.43
N SER A 72 0.29 -9.41 9.03
CA SER A 72 -0.85 -9.48 8.10
C SER A 72 -2.12 -9.00 8.79
N PRO A 73 -2.78 -7.94 8.27
CA PRO A 73 -3.95 -7.38 8.92
C PRO A 73 -5.21 -8.23 8.72
N THR A 74 -6.08 -8.17 9.71
CA THR A 74 -7.45 -8.66 9.60
C THR A 74 -8.39 -7.47 9.38
N VAL A 75 -9.21 -7.53 8.34
CA VAL A 75 -10.24 -6.51 8.05
C VAL A 75 -11.61 -7.18 8.09
N ASP A 76 -12.53 -6.64 8.88
CA ASP A 76 -13.89 -7.16 9.08
C ASP A 76 -13.90 -8.65 9.45
N GLY A 77 -12.94 -9.08 10.27
CA GLY A 77 -12.80 -10.46 10.74
C GLY A 77 -12.22 -11.43 9.71
N LYS A 78 -11.77 -10.96 8.56
CA LYS A 78 -11.19 -11.78 7.49
C LYS A 78 -9.69 -11.60 7.38
N HIS A 79 -8.98 -12.69 7.15
CA HIS A 79 -7.56 -12.67 6.87
C HIS A 79 -7.27 -12.25 5.43
N GLY A 80 -6.20 -11.48 5.26
CA GLY A 80 -5.74 -11.03 3.96
C GLY A 80 -4.29 -10.61 4.00
N THR A 81 -3.79 -10.12 2.88
CA THR A 81 -2.40 -9.71 2.70
C THR A 81 -2.32 -8.27 2.23
N VAL A 82 -1.23 -7.57 2.57
CA VAL A 82 -0.96 -6.22 2.04
C VAL A 82 -0.16 -6.35 0.75
N LYS A 83 -0.73 -5.88 -0.35
CA LYS A 83 -0.16 -6.01 -1.69
C LYS A 83 0.75 -4.84 -2.09
N ILE A 84 0.47 -3.66 -1.60
CA ILE A 84 1.21 -2.42 -1.87
C ILE A 84 1.35 -1.67 -0.56
N CYS A 85 2.47 -1.01 -0.35
CA CYS A 85 2.68 -0.13 0.79
C CYS A 85 3.41 1.14 0.35
N TYR A 86 2.80 2.28 0.59
CA TYR A 86 3.40 3.59 0.41
C TYR A 86 3.73 4.19 1.78
N VAL A 87 4.79 4.99 1.85
CA VAL A 87 5.16 5.72 3.07
C VAL A 87 5.13 7.21 2.79
N THR A 88 4.50 7.95 3.69
CA THR A 88 4.45 9.42 3.68
C THR A 88 4.98 9.94 5.01
N GLU A 89 5.95 10.83 4.99
CA GLU A 89 6.41 11.53 6.19
C GLU A 89 5.40 12.63 6.54
N LEU A 90 4.80 12.52 7.72
CA LEU A 90 3.89 13.54 8.25
C LEU A 90 4.64 14.63 8.99
N GLU A 91 5.61 14.25 9.80
CA GLU A 91 6.53 15.09 10.55
C GLU A 91 7.85 14.33 10.72
N PRO A 92 8.96 14.98 11.10
CA PRO A 92 10.19 14.27 11.42
C PRO A 92 9.91 13.09 12.36
N GLU A 93 10.40 11.89 12.03
CA GLU A 93 10.17 10.61 12.72
C GLU A 93 8.73 10.08 12.68
N HIS A 94 7.71 10.89 12.35
CA HIS A 94 6.34 10.43 12.20
C HIS A 94 6.04 10.08 10.75
N LEU A 95 5.95 8.80 10.45
CA LEU A 95 5.66 8.26 9.13
C LEU A 95 4.27 7.59 9.12
N LEU A 96 3.56 7.72 8.02
CA LEU A 96 2.30 7.03 7.74
C LEU A 96 2.52 6.03 6.61
N ALA A 97 2.38 4.75 6.90
CA ALA A 97 2.26 3.71 5.90
C ALA A 97 0.81 3.60 5.44
N SER A 98 0.59 3.54 4.14
CA SER A 98 -0.72 3.28 3.54
C SER A 98 -0.63 2.05 2.64
N GLY A 99 -1.44 1.03 2.94
CA GLY A 99 -1.41 -0.26 2.28
C GLY A 99 -2.70 -0.60 1.56
N LEU A 100 -2.58 -1.35 0.47
CA LEU A 100 -3.71 -2.01 -0.17
C LEU A 100 -3.80 -3.44 0.38
N TRP A 101 -4.80 -3.68 1.21
CA TRP A 101 -5.13 -5.01 1.72
C TRP A 101 -6.05 -5.74 0.74
N VAL A 102 -5.83 -7.06 0.58
CA VAL A 102 -6.63 -7.95 -0.27
C VAL A 102 -7.13 -9.12 0.56
N ASP A 103 -8.43 -9.38 0.53
CA ASP A 103 -9.06 -10.53 1.17
C ASP A 103 -8.58 -11.83 0.50
N ARG A 104 -8.01 -12.74 1.29
CA ARG A 104 -7.55 -14.06 0.84
C ARG A 104 -8.45 -15.20 1.32
N GLN A 105 -9.55 -14.87 2.01
CA GLN A 105 -10.42 -15.86 2.65
C GLN A 105 -11.76 -16.04 1.92
N THR A 106 -12.34 -14.97 1.37
CA THR A 106 -13.67 -15.02 0.73
C THR A 106 -13.65 -15.81 -0.59
N PHE A 107 -12.57 -15.68 -1.38
CA PHE A 107 -12.40 -16.37 -2.65
C PHE A 107 -11.01 -17.01 -2.69
N PRO A 108 -10.78 -18.13 -1.94
CA PRO A 108 -9.45 -18.72 -1.80
C PRO A 108 -8.92 -19.22 -3.16
N GLY A 109 -7.65 -18.95 -3.42
CA GLY A 109 -6.96 -19.34 -4.66
C GLY A 109 -7.40 -18.62 -5.92
N GLN A 110 -8.32 -17.66 -5.82
CA GLN A 110 -8.78 -16.92 -7.00
C GLN A 110 -7.83 -15.75 -7.33
N PRO A 111 -7.68 -15.41 -8.63
CA PRO A 111 -6.88 -14.26 -9.05
C PRO A 111 -7.50 -12.95 -8.54
N LEU A 112 -6.65 -11.92 -8.39
CA LEU A 112 -7.08 -10.60 -7.91
C LEU A 112 -8.22 -10.01 -8.75
N PHE A 113 -8.14 -10.17 -10.07
CA PHE A 113 -9.19 -9.79 -11.01
C PHE A 113 -9.83 -11.05 -11.60
N ASN A 114 -11.14 -11.12 -11.54
CA ASN A 114 -11.91 -12.20 -12.15
C ASN A 114 -11.84 -12.07 -13.69
N PRO A 115 -11.31 -13.07 -14.41
CA PRO A 115 -11.14 -12.97 -15.86
C PRO A 115 -12.45 -12.92 -16.66
N GLU A 116 -13.58 -13.33 -16.05
CA GLU A 116 -14.88 -13.34 -16.71
C GLU A 116 -15.66 -12.05 -16.47
N THR A 117 -15.60 -11.54 -15.24
CA THR A 117 -16.39 -10.38 -14.83
C THR A 117 -15.59 -9.08 -14.81
N GLU A 118 -14.25 -9.15 -14.76
CA GLU A 118 -13.33 -8.04 -14.49
C GLU A 118 -13.49 -7.44 -13.08
N GLY A 119 -14.28 -8.08 -12.21
CA GLY A 119 -14.43 -7.69 -10.81
C GLY A 119 -13.20 -8.05 -9.98
N CYS A 120 -13.01 -7.34 -8.86
CA CYS A 120 -11.87 -7.55 -7.97
C CYS A 120 -12.24 -8.34 -6.72
N LEU A 121 -11.28 -9.07 -6.16
CA LEU A 121 -11.36 -9.55 -4.78
C LEU A 121 -11.70 -8.39 -3.84
N PRO A 122 -12.33 -8.65 -2.69
CA PRO A 122 -12.55 -7.61 -1.70
C PRO A 122 -11.21 -7.00 -1.28
N MET A 123 -11.13 -5.68 -1.31
CA MET A 123 -9.94 -4.90 -0.97
C MET A 123 -10.28 -3.83 0.04
N ALA A 124 -9.28 -3.39 0.80
CA ALA A 124 -9.39 -2.30 1.75
C ALA A 124 -8.12 -1.46 1.77
N VAL A 125 -8.25 -0.19 2.14
CA VAL A 125 -7.12 0.65 2.51
C VAL A 125 -6.84 0.46 3.99
N VAL A 126 -5.59 0.20 4.32
CA VAL A 126 -5.11 0.07 5.71
C VAL A 126 -3.97 1.05 5.96
N LEU A 127 -3.90 1.56 7.19
CA LEU A 127 -2.89 2.54 7.60
C LEU A 127 -2.15 2.04 8.84
N ALA A 128 -0.86 2.34 8.93
CA ALA A 128 -0.05 2.15 10.12
C ALA A 128 0.86 3.36 10.33
N ASP A 129 1.13 3.70 11.58
CA ASP A 129 2.01 4.81 11.95
C ASP A 129 3.34 4.30 12.49
N SER A 130 4.40 5.02 12.22
CA SER A 130 5.68 4.91 12.89
C SER A 130 5.98 6.27 13.54
N TYR A 131 6.53 6.25 14.75
CA TYR A 131 6.93 7.43 15.52
C TYR A 131 8.44 7.45 15.83
N ASP A 132 9.19 6.61 15.15
CA ASP A 132 10.64 6.42 15.32
C ASP A 132 11.37 6.36 13.97
N GLY A 133 10.83 7.07 12.99
CA GLY A 133 11.43 7.19 11.65
C GLY A 133 11.42 5.88 10.86
N GLY A 134 10.43 5.00 11.10
CA GLY A 134 10.21 3.77 10.37
C GLY A 134 10.87 2.54 10.99
N GLU A 135 11.42 2.61 12.22
CA GLU A 135 12.01 1.45 12.89
C GLU A 135 10.94 0.48 13.38
N SER A 136 9.87 1.00 14.01
CA SER A 136 8.70 0.22 14.40
C SER A 136 7.41 0.83 13.86
N TRP A 137 6.36 0.01 13.77
CA TRP A 137 5.07 0.39 13.21
C TRP A 137 3.94 -0.09 14.10
N THR A 138 2.87 0.71 14.16
CA THR A 138 1.63 0.29 14.82
C THR A 138 0.97 -0.85 14.04
N VAL A 139 0.01 -1.53 14.65
CA VAL A 139 -0.87 -2.44 13.94
C VAL A 139 -1.66 -1.68 12.87
N TRP A 140 -1.96 -2.37 11.76
CA TRP A 140 -2.76 -1.81 10.69
C TRP A 140 -4.17 -1.45 11.18
N ARG A 141 -4.65 -0.28 10.78
CA ARG A 141 -6.04 0.15 10.97
C ARG A 141 -6.75 0.28 9.63
N HIS A 142 -7.96 -0.23 9.54
CA HIS A 142 -8.80 -0.14 8.35
C HIS A 142 -9.35 1.28 8.15
N VAL A 143 -9.38 1.76 6.91
CA VAL A 143 -10.06 2.99 6.50
C VAL A 143 -11.40 2.61 5.88
N PRO A 144 -12.53 2.79 6.59
CA PRO A 144 -13.84 2.42 6.05
C PRO A 144 -14.19 3.22 4.80
N MET A 145 -14.72 2.52 3.80
CA MET A 145 -15.25 3.10 2.57
C MET A 145 -16.74 2.79 2.44
N SER A 146 -17.50 3.66 1.76
CA SER A 146 -18.90 3.39 1.47
C SER A 146 -19.03 2.27 0.41
N ALA A 147 -20.08 1.45 0.52
CA ALA A 147 -20.26 0.26 -0.31
C ALA A 147 -20.40 0.59 -1.81
N ASP A 148 -20.85 1.79 -2.16
CA ASP A 148 -20.98 2.25 -3.55
C ASP A 148 -19.65 2.54 -4.25
N ILE A 149 -18.54 2.59 -3.50
CA ILE A 149 -17.19 2.66 -4.06
C ILE A 149 -16.72 1.27 -4.55
N GLY A 150 -17.26 0.20 -3.95
CA GLY A 150 -16.78 -1.17 -4.15
C GLY A 150 -15.36 -1.38 -3.59
N PRO A 151 -14.64 -2.43 -4.02
CA PRO A 151 -13.28 -2.66 -3.59
C PRO A 151 -12.36 -1.50 -4.01
N PRO A 152 -11.77 -0.75 -3.06
CA PRO A 152 -10.91 0.39 -3.39
C PRO A 152 -9.51 -0.07 -3.81
N SER A 153 -8.97 0.45 -4.92
CA SER A 153 -7.56 0.31 -5.28
C SER A 153 -6.77 1.52 -4.83
N LEU A 154 -5.80 1.33 -3.95
CA LEU A 154 -4.83 2.36 -3.59
C LEU A 154 -3.63 2.27 -4.55
N THR A 155 -3.49 3.27 -5.43
CA THR A 155 -2.49 3.26 -6.52
C THR A 155 -1.46 4.38 -6.40
N CYS A 156 -1.53 5.17 -5.34
CA CYS A 156 -0.59 6.25 -5.05
C CYS A 156 -0.43 6.47 -3.55
N PRO A 157 0.67 7.13 -3.10
CA PRO A 157 0.82 7.49 -1.71
C PRO A 157 -0.23 8.52 -1.26
N ILE A 158 -0.52 8.54 0.05
CA ILE A 158 -1.25 9.63 0.67
C ILE A 158 -0.38 10.89 0.62
N LEU A 159 -0.95 12.00 0.19
CA LEU A 159 -0.25 13.27 0.08
C LEU A 159 -0.49 14.14 1.30
N LYS A 160 0.56 14.74 1.85
CA LYS A 160 0.47 15.84 2.80
C LYS A 160 0.37 17.15 2.01
N LEU A 161 -0.73 17.86 2.16
CA LEU A 161 -0.98 19.12 1.49
C LEU A 161 -0.32 20.27 2.26
N ARG A 162 -0.18 21.42 1.60
CA ARG A 162 0.45 22.62 2.21
C ARG A 162 -0.29 23.16 3.43
N ASP A 163 -1.59 22.93 3.51
CA ASP A 163 -2.44 23.34 4.62
C ASP A 163 -2.48 22.33 5.78
N GLY A 164 -1.67 21.27 5.70
CA GLY A 164 -1.55 20.23 6.72
C GLY A 164 -2.55 19.06 6.55
N ARG A 165 -3.54 19.18 5.66
CA ARG A 165 -4.44 18.07 5.35
C ARG A 165 -3.68 16.92 4.69
N LEU A 166 -4.21 15.71 4.90
CA LEU A 166 -3.87 14.58 4.05
C LEU A 166 -4.92 14.41 2.95
N ALA A 167 -4.46 14.02 1.78
CA ALA A 167 -5.32 13.67 0.65
C ALA A 167 -5.03 12.24 0.21
N MET A 168 -6.06 11.41 0.12
CA MET A 168 -6.02 10.04 -0.38
C MET A 168 -6.85 9.95 -1.65
N SER A 169 -6.30 9.28 -2.65
CA SER A 169 -6.99 8.94 -3.89
C SER A 169 -7.08 7.43 -4.02
N VAL A 170 -8.25 6.92 -4.35
CA VAL A 170 -8.49 5.51 -4.66
C VAL A 170 -9.31 5.37 -5.93
N GLU A 171 -9.11 4.28 -6.65
CA GLU A 171 -9.96 3.87 -7.75
C GLU A 171 -11.08 2.97 -7.22
N SER A 172 -12.29 3.15 -7.73
CA SER A 172 -13.42 2.26 -7.46
C SER A 172 -13.38 1.04 -8.38
N ASN A 173 -13.75 -0.12 -7.87
CA ASN A 173 -13.83 -1.34 -8.68
C ASN A 173 -15.14 -2.07 -8.38
N LYS A 174 -15.60 -2.88 -9.33
CA LYS A 174 -16.74 -3.75 -9.09
C LYS A 174 -16.35 -4.99 -8.28
N THR A 175 -17.32 -5.53 -7.57
CA THR A 175 -17.12 -6.74 -6.77
C THR A 175 -16.87 -7.97 -7.65
N TYR A 176 -16.25 -9.01 -7.10
CA TYR A 176 -15.67 -10.13 -7.82
C TYR A 176 -16.62 -10.87 -8.77
N ALA A 177 -17.89 -11.06 -8.36
CA ALA A 177 -18.92 -11.78 -9.14
C ALA A 177 -19.88 -10.86 -9.90
N ASP A 178 -19.67 -9.54 -9.87
CA ASP A 178 -20.56 -8.59 -10.54
C ASP A 178 -20.35 -8.63 -12.06
N THR A 179 -21.38 -8.97 -12.81
CA THR A 179 -21.38 -9.03 -14.28
C THR A 179 -21.87 -7.74 -14.93
N SER A 180 -22.27 -6.72 -14.14
CA SER A 180 -22.74 -5.45 -14.66
C SER A 180 -21.61 -4.67 -15.35
N LYS A 181 -21.98 -3.71 -16.20
CA LYS A 181 -21.03 -2.75 -16.72
C LYS A 181 -20.65 -1.78 -15.62
N TRP A 182 -19.34 -1.70 -15.34
CA TRP A 182 -18.80 -0.81 -14.32
C TRP A 182 -18.05 0.36 -14.93
N TYR A 183 -18.25 1.53 -14.37
CA TYR A 183 -17.46 2.71 -14.70
C TYR A 183 -16.58 3.04 -13.51
N GLN A 184 -15.27 2.89 -13.70
CA GLN A 184 -14.29 3.27 -12.68
C GLN A 184 -14.41 4.75 -12.36
N LYS A 185 -14.26 5.05 -11.07
CA LYS A 185 -14.27 6.41 -10.54
C LYS A 185 -13.01 6.65 -9.75
N VAL A 186 -12.50 7.86 -9.80
CA VAL A 186 -11.47 8.32 -8.86
C VAL A 186 -12.17 8.94 -7.66
N VAL A 187 -11.88 8.44 -6.49
CA VAL A 187 -12.48 8.88 -5.23
C VAL A 187 -11.41 9.56 -4.40
N LEU A 188 -11.64 10.83 -4.06
CA LEU A 188 -10.75 11.64 -3.22
C LEU A 188 -11.33 11.76 -1.81
N ARG A 189 -10.49 11.61 -0.81
CA ARG A 189 -10.83 11.83 0.60
C ARG A 189 -9.76 12.68 1.26
N HIS A 190 -10.15 13.47 2.24
CA HIS A 190 -9.24 14.29 3.01
C HIS A 190 -9.31 13.96 4.50
N SER A 191 -8.20 14.09 5.19
CA SER A 191 -8.09 13.98 6.63
C SER A 191 -7.45 15.24 7.21
N TRP A 192 -7.99 15.74 8.35
CA TRP A 192 -7.47 16.87 9.09
C TRP A 192 -6.74 16.47 10.38
N ASP A 193 -6.72 15.17 10.68
CA ASP A 193 -6.25 14.58 11.93
C ASP A 193 -5.20 13.48 11.71
N GLN A 194 -4.33 13.70 10.73
CA GLN A 194 -3.22 12.78 10.40
C GLN A 194 -3.68 11.37 10.02
N GLY A 195 -4.83 11.27 9.34
CA GLY A 195 -5.35 9.99 8.83
C GLY A 195 -6.15 9.18 9.85
N ARG A 196 -6.51 9.75 11.01
CA ARG A 196 -7.37 9.07 11.99
C ARG A 196 -8.81 9.01 11.52
N THR A 197 -9.31 10.10 10.96
CA THR A 197 -10.62 10.16 10.33
C THR A 197 -10.51 10.71 8.89
N TRP A 198 -11.46 10.31 8.06
CA TRP A 198 -11.47 10.70 6.65
C TRP A 198 -12.84 11.28 6.30
N GLY A 199 -12.84 12.46 5.71
CA GLY A 199 -14.05 13.14 5.25
C GLY A 199 -14.83 12.36 4.19
N ASN A 200 -16.02 12.87 3.85
CA ASN A 200 -16.85 12.28 2.81
C ASN A 200 -16.10 12.16 1.48
N PRO A 201 -16.34 11.09 0.72
CA PRO A 201 -15.71 10.91 -0.58
C PRO A 201 -16.15 12.01 -1.56
N TYR A 202 -15.21 12.52 -2.33
CA TYR A 202 -15.48 13.33 -3.52
C TYR A 202 -15.15 12.49 -4.74
N ILE A 203 -16.10 12.35 -5.65
CA ILE A 203 -15.94 11.62 -6.90
C ILE A 203 -15.46 12.61 -7.96
N ALA A 204 -14.27 12.37 -8.50
CA ALA A 204 -13.68 13.14 -9.59
C ALA A 204 -13.76 12.32 -10.88
N GLY A 205 -14.52 12.78 -11.84
CA GLY A 205 -14.64 12.19 -13.19
C GLY A 205 -15.91 11.42 -13.42
#